data_02006c7c0753da91659c643d2b9ee287
#
_entry.id   02006c7c0753da91659c643d2b9ee287
#
_cell.length_a   1.000
_cell.length_b   1.000
_cell.length_c   1.000
_cell.angle_alpha   90.00
_cell.angle_beta   90.00
_cell.angle_gamma   90.00
#
_symmetry.space_group_name_H-M   'P 1'
#
loop_
_entity.id
_entity.type
_entity.pdbx_description
1 polymer ?
#
loop_
_entity_poly.entity_id
_entity_poly.type
_entity_poly.pdbx_seq_one_letter_code
_entity_poly.pdbx_strand_id
1 'polypeptide(L)'
;MTKIGIASDHAGYEMKEFLVGYLSAMGYDVHDFGPGSPESVDYADYAHPLAEAVEKGEFECGIALCGSGEGMTMTLNKHQGIRAGLAWEPEIASLIRRHNNANIIVFPARFITNDEAVAMLDAYF
;
A
#
# COMPACT_ATOMS: atom_id res chain seq x y z
N MET A 1 -10.09 -6.69 -14.96
CA MET A 1 -10.11 -5.79 -13.80
C MET A 1 -8.82 -5.94 -13.02
N THR A 2 -8.15 -4.82 -12.76
CA THR A 2 -6.89 -4.85 -12.04
C THR A 2 -7.11 -5.28 -10.59
N LYS A 3 -6.34 -6.27 -10.16
CA LYS A 3 -6.37 -6.78 -8.79
C LYS A 3 -5.30 -6.10 -7.95
N ILE A 4 -5.73 -5.50 -6.85
CA ILE A 4 -4.87 -4.75 -5.93
C ILE A 4 -5.00 -5.35 -4.53
N GLY A 5 -3.86 -5.66 -3.91
CA GLY A 5 -3.82 -6.02 -2.51
C GLY A 5 -3.54 -4.79 -1.66
N ILE A 6 -4.16 -4.69 -0.50
CA ILE A 6 -3.91 -3.59 0.43
C ILE A 6 -3.79 -4.11 1.86
N ALA A 7 -2.84 -3.56 2.61
CA ALA A 7 -2.62 -3.92 4.00
C ALA A 7 -2.12 -2.71 4.79
N SER A 8 -2.39 -2.69 6.08
CA SER A 8 -1.87 -1.65 6.96
C SER A 8 -1.58 -2.19 8.35
N ASP A 9 -1.05 -1.34 9.22
CA ASP A 9 -1.11 -1.55 10.66
C ASP A 9 -2.26 -0.70 11.23
N HIS A 10 -2.33 -0.58 12.56
CA HIS A 10 -3.39 0.19 13.21
C HIS A 10 -3.30 1.69 12.87
N ALA A 11 -2.11 2.23 12.67
CA ALA A 11 -1.95 3.66 12.33
C ALA A 11 -2.46 3.96 10.93
N GLY A 12 -2.41 3.00 10.01
CA GLY A 12 -2.92 3.16 8.65
C GLY A 12 -4.33 2.62 8.43
N TYR A 13 -4.98 2.12 9.48
CA TYR A 13 -6.28 1.46 9.35
C TYR A 13 -7.36 2.35 8.70
N GLU A 14 -7.55 3.56 9.22
CA GLU A 14 -8.60 4.45 8.71
C GLU A 14 -8.36 4.85 7.27
N MET A 15 -7.12 5.18 6.91
CA MET A 15 -6.77 5.50 5.53
C MET A 15 -6.95 4.28 4.62
N LYS A 16 -6.58 3.09 5.08
CA LYS A 16 -6.79 1.84 4.34
C LYS A 16 -8.27 1.65 4.03
N GLU A 17 -9.14 1.80 5.04
CA GLU A 17 -10.59 1.67 4.84
C GLU A 17 -11.11 2.68 3.81
N PHE A 18 -10.65 3.92 3.87
CA PHE A 18 -11.00 4.95 2.90
C PHE A 18 -10.56 4.53 1.49
N LEU A 19 -9.31 4.06 1.34
CA LEU A 19 -8.77 3.69 0.03
C LEU A 19 -9.45 2.45 -0.55
N VAL A 20 -9.81 1.49 0.28
CA VAL A 20 -10.59 0.31 -0.18
C VAL A 20 -11.89 0.77 -0.82
N GLY A 21 -12.62 1.69 -0.18
CA GLY A 21 -13.86 2.23 -0.72
C GLY A 21 -13.63 3.02 -2.00
N TYR A 22 -12.62 3.87 -2.02
CA TYR A 22 -12.29 4.69 -3.20
C TYR A 22 -11.93 3.82 -4.41
N LEU A 23 -11.02 2.86 -4.22
CA LEU A 23 -10.57 2.01 -5.32
C LEU A 23 -11.67 1.08 -5.83
N SER A 24 -12.49 0.56 -4.92
CA SER A 24 -13.62 -0.28 -5.31
C SER A 24 -14.62 0.52 -6.15
N ALA A 25 -14.88 1.77 -5.78
CA ALA A 25 -15.76 2.65 -6.55
C ALA A 25 -15.19 2.99 -7.93
N MET A 26 -13.87 2.97 -8.07
CA MET A 26 -13.18 3.19 -9.36
C MET A 26 -13.12 1.93 -10.23
N GLY A 27 -13.63 0.81 -9.75
CA GLY A 27 -13.70 -0.43 -10.53
C GLY A 27 -12.54 -1.39 -10.34
N TYR A 28 -11.64 -1.14 -9.39
CA TYR A 28 -10.57 -2.08 -9.07
C TYR A 28 -11.09 -3.24 -8.21
N ASP A 29 -10.47 -4.40 -8.36
CA ASP A 29 -10.72 -5.57 -7.52
C ASP A 29 -9.74 -5.52 -6.35
N VAL A 30 -10.20 -5.03 -5.20
CA VAL A 30 -9.33 -4.78 -4.04
C VAL A 30 -9.48 -5.89 -3.01
N HIS A 31 -8.35 -6.50 -2.65
CA HIS A 31 -8.31 -7.49 -1.58
C HIS A 31 -7.64 -6.88 -0.35
N ASP A 32 -8.40 -6.79 0.74
CA ASP A 32 -7.94 -6.21 2.01
C ASP A 32 -7.33 -7.31 2.89
N PHE A 33 -6.02 -7.25 3.07
CA PHE A 33 -5.28 -8.20 3.91
C PHE A 33 -5.37 -7.86 5.40
N GLY A 34 -5.98 -6.75 5.75
CA GLY A 34 -6.19 -6.38 7.15
C GLY A 34 -5.28 -5.27 7.63
N PRO A 35 -5.41 -4.91 8.91
CA PRO A 35 -6.29 -5.51 9.91
C PRO A 35 -7.76 -5.13 9.70
N GLY A 36 -8.65 -5.86 10.39
CA GLY A 36 -10.08 -5.60 10.35
C GLY A 36 -10.58 -4.63 11.41
N SER A 37 -9.69 -4.08 12.22
CA SER A 37 -10.04 -3.17 13.31
C SER A 37 -8.89 -2.20 13.58
N PRO A 38 -9.14 -1.07 14.28
CA PRO A 38 -8.10 -0.09 14.60
C PRO A 38 -7.24 -0.44 15.83
N GLU A 39 -7.38 -1.63 16.38
CA GLU A 39 -6.59 -2.06 17.53
C GLU A 39 -5.11 -2.22 17.17
N SER A 40 -4.24 -1.95 18.15
CA SER A 40 -2.79 -2.00 17.96
C SER A 40 -2.32 -3.37 17.47
N VAL A 41 -1.60 -3.38 16.35
CA VAL A 41 -1.05 -4.58 15.71
C VAL A 41 0.36 -4.31 15.21
N ASP A 42 1.10 -5.38 14.96
CA ASP A 42 2.44 -5.30 14.37
C ASP A 42 2.32 -5.21 12.85
N TYR A 43 2.94 -4.20 12.24
CA TYR A 43 2.89 -4.01 10.78
C TYR A 43 3.42 -5.23 10.01
N ALA A 44 4.41 -5.93 10.56
CA ALA A 44 4.99 -7.08 9.87
C ALA A 44 3.99 -8.21 9.65
N ASP A 45 3.04 -8.41 10.56
CA ASP A 45 2.03 -9.46 10.44
C ASP A 45 1.12 -9.25 9.22
N TYR A 46 1.02 -8.02 8.73
CA TYR A 46 0.20 -7.68 7.56
C TYR A 46 1.03 -7.43 6.32
N ALA A 47 2.31 -7.06 6.47
CA ALA A 47 3.22 -6.86 5.36
C ALA A 47 3.55 -8.17 4.64
N HIS A 48 3.90 -9.21 5.39
CA HIS A 48 4.32 -10.49 4.78
C HIS A 48 3.25 -11.15 3.93
N PRO A 49 1.98 -11.27 4.37
CA PRO A 49 0.94 -11.84 3.51
C PRO A 49 0.74 -11.07 2.20
N LEU A 50 0.76 -9.73 2.26
CA LEU A 50 0.65 -8.90 1.07
C LEU A 50 1.81 -9.16 0.12
N ALA A 51 3.04 -9.14 0.65
CA ALA A 51 4.24 -9.37 -0.15
C ALA A 51 4.20 -10.73 -0.84
N GLU A 52 3.84 -11.77 -0.11
CA GLU A 52 3.76 -13.13 -0.66
C GLU A 52 2.76 -13.22 -1.80
N ALA A 53 1.60 -12.59 -1.66
CA ALA A 53 0.57 -12.59 -2.71
C ALA A 53 1.02 -11.84 -3.96
N VAL A 54 1.68 -10.71 -3.79
CA VAL A 54 2.21 -9.94 -4.93
C VAL A 54 3.35 -10.70 -5.62
N GLU A 55 4.25 -11.32 -4.84
CA GLU A 55 5.34 -12.14 -5.40
C GLU A 55 4.84 -13.31 -6.24
N LYS A 56 3.74 -13.93 -5.82
CA LYS A 56 3.14 -15.06 -6.54
C LYS A 56 2.39 -14.63 -7.80
N GLY A 57 2.25 -13.33 -8.04
CA GLY A 57 1.51 -12.82 -9.18
C GLY A 57 -0.01 -12.84 -9.01
N GLU A 58 -0.50 -13.04 -7.79
CA GLU A 58 -1.95 -13.03 -7.51
C GLU A 58 -2.54 -11.63 -7.64
N PHE A 59 -1.71 -10.60 -7.45
CA PHE A 59 -2.10 -9.19 -7.56
C PHE A 59 -1.10 -8.46 -8.43
N GLU A 60 -1.60 -7.54 -9.25
CA GLU A 60 -0.76 -6.73 -10.14
C GLU A 60 0.10 -5.73 -9.37
N CYS A 61 -0.43 -5.24 -8.25
CA CYS A 61 0.30 -4.36 -7.35
C CYS A 61 -0.29 -4.41 -5.95
N GLY A 62 0.42 -3.79 -5.01
CA GLY A 62 -0.03 -3.68 -3.64
C GLY A 62 0.06 -2.26 -3.12
N ILE A 63 -0.71 -1.99 -2.09
CA ILE A 63 -0.69 -0.74 -1.34
C ILE A 63 -0.50 -1.11 0.12
N ALA A 64 0.45 -0.47 0.79
CA ALA A 64 0.69 -0.72 2.20
C ALA A 64 0.79 0.60 2.96
N LEU A 65 0.33 0.60 4.21
CA LEU A 65 0.30 1.80 5.04
C LEU A 65 0.74 1.47 6.46
N CYS A 66 1.56 2.33 7.04
CA CYS A 66 1.76 2.36 8.48
C CYS A 66 2.04 3.82 8.87
N GLY A 67 2.32 4.10 10.13
CA GLY A 67 2.43 5.48 10.60
C GLY A 67 3.40 6.34 9.81
N SER A 68 4.66 5.91 9.73
CA SER A 68 5.69 6.60 8.93
C SER A 68 5.90 5.96 7.55
N GLY A 69 5.36 4.76 7.34
CA GLY A 69 5.62 3.97 6.14
C GLY A 69 6.94 3.23 6.15
N GLU A 70 7.84 3.56 7.05
CA GLU A 70 9.21 3.02 7.06
C GLU A 70 9.24 1.53 7.39
N GLY A 71 8.55 1.11 8.45
CA GLY A 71 8.51 -0.30 8.85
C GLY A 71 7.92 -1.19 7.76
N MET A 72 6.82 -0.76 7.15
CA MET A 72 6.22 -1.47 6.03
C MET A 72 7.20 -1.59 4.86
N THR A 73 7.83 -0.48 4.48
CA THR A 73 8.78 -0.47 3.37
C THR A 73 9.95 -1.42 3.60
N MET A 74 10.54 -1.37 4.79
CA MET A 74 11.66 -2.24 5.12
C MET A 74 11.27 -3.72 5.12
N THR A 75 10.12 -4.05 5.71
CA THR A 75 9.65 -5.43 5.81
C THR A 75 9.28 -5.99 4.43
N LEU A 76 8.53 -5.23 3.64
CA LEU A 76 8.14 -5.65 2.31
C LEU A 76 9.34 -5.94 1.42
N ASN A 77 10.36 -5.09 1.49
CA ASN A 77 11.57 -5.24 0.66
C ASN A 77 12.52 -6.37 1.10
N LYS A 78 12.19 -7.10 2.17
CA LYS A 78 12.88 -8.35 2.50
C LYS A 78 12.51 -9.48 1.55
N HIS A 79 11.42 -9.36 0.84
CA HIS A 79 10.98 -10.34 -0.16
C HIS A 79 11.65 -10.05 -1.51
N GLN A 80 12.25 -11.07 -2.13
CA GLN A 80 13.04 -10.90 -3.37
C GLN A 80 12.22 -10.31 -4.52
N GLY A 81 10.97 -10.68 -4.64
CA GLY A 81 10.10 -10.21 -5.72
C GLY A 81 9.42 -8.88 -5.46
N ILE A 82 9.73 -8.21 -4.33
CA ILE A 82 9.06 -6.98 -3.95
C ILE A 82 9.98 -5.78 -4.13
N ARG A 83 9.42 -4.77 -4.78
CA ARG A 83 10.03 -3.45 -4.92
C ARG A 83 9.03 -2.46 -4.34
N ALA A 84 9.07 -2.26 -3.03
CA ALA A 84 8.18 -1.37 -2.32
C ALA A 84 8.81 0.01 -2.21
N GLY A 85 8.06 1.03 -2.59
CA GLY A 85 8.51 2.42 -2.53
C GLY A 85 7.63 3.25 -1.61
N LEU A 86 8.27 4.00 -0.70
CA LEU A 86 7.60 4.96 0.16
C LEU A 86 7.34 6.23 -0.63
N ALA A 87 6.11 6.73 -0.60
CA ALA A 87 5.74 7.95 -1.30
C ALA A 87 4.96 8.90 -0.38
N TRP A 88 5.26 10.18 -0.47
CA TRP A 88 4.63 11.21 0.35
C TRP A 88 4.14 12.41 -0.48
N GLU A 89 4.36 12.39 -1.77
CA GLU A 89 3.83 13.39 -2.72
C GLU A 89 3.68 12.76 -4.11
N PRO A 90 2.82 13.32 -4.99
CA PRO A 90 2.53 12.71 -6.28
C PRO A 90 3.74 12.50 -7.19
N GLU A 91 4.69 13.43 -7.20
CA GLU A 91 5.90 13.27 -8.03
C GLU A 91 6.69 12.03 -7.61
N ILE A 92 6.86 11.81 -6.32
CA ILE A 92 7.55 10.61 -5.80
C ILE A 92 6.79 9.34 -6.19
N ALA A 93 5.46 9.35 -6.07
CA ALA A 93 4.64 8.21 -6.45
C ALA A 93 4.81 7.85 -7.93
N SER A 94 4.86 8.85 -8.79
CA SER A 94 5.12 8.65 -10.21
C SER A 94 6.52 8.07 -10.46
N LEU A 95 7.54 8.61 -9.80
CA LEU A 95 8.93 8.20 -9.99
C LEU A 95 9.22 6.78 -9.53
N ILE A 96 8.67 6.37 -8.39
CA ILE A 96 8.90 5.00 -7.91
C ILE A 96 8.33 3.97 -8.88
N ARG A 97 7.28 4.31 -9.62
CA ARG A 97 6.71 3.44 -10.63
C ARG A 97 7.52 3.48 -11.92
N ARG A 98 7.76 4.67 -12.46
CA ARG A 98 8.43 4.84 -13.77
C ARG A 98 9.91 4.51 -13.74
N HIS A 99 10.61 4.88 -12.67
CA HIS A 99 12.07 4.72 -12.58
C HIS A 99 12.50 3.49 -11.81
N ASN A 100 11.70 3.08 -10.82
CA ASN A 100 12.07 1.99 -9.93
C ASN A 100 11.23 0.74 -10.13
N ASN A 101 10.22 0.79 -10.98
CA ASN A 101 9.31 -0.32 -11.25
C ASN A 101 8.72 -0.92 -9.96
N ALA A 102 8.31 -0.04 -9.03
CA ALA A 102 7.73 -0.47 -7.77
C ALA A 102 6.43 -1.24 -8.01
N ASN A 103 6.29 -2.38 -7.35
CA ASN A 103 5.05 -3.16 -7.38
C ASN A 103 4.22 -3.02 -6.12
N ILE A 104 4.74 -2.31 -5.11
CA ILE A 104 3.97 -1.89 -3.92
C ILE A 104 4.30 -0.44 -3.63
N ILE A 105 3.26 0.38 -3.45
CA ILE A 105 3.41 1.75 -2.96
C ILE A 105 3.08 1.79 -1.47
N VAL A 106 3.90 2.48 -0.69
CA VAL A 106 3.73 2.58 0.76
C VAL A 106 3.44 4.02 1.15
N PHE A 107 2.42 4.21 1.98
CA PHE A 107 2.01 5.53 2.46
C PHE A 107 2.32 5.75 3.94
N PRO A 108 2.88 6.92 4.30
CA PRO A 108 3.07 7.30 5.70
C PRO A 108 1.78 7.93 6.24
N ALA A 109 0.84 7.09 6.72
CA ALA A 109 -0.52 7.50 7.02
C ALA A 109 -0.65 8.64 8.04
N ARG A 110 0.33 8.79 8.95
CA ARG A 110 0.31 9.88 9.94
C ARG A 110 0.81 11.21 9.38
N PHE A 111 1.36 11.22 8.17
CA PHE A 111 2.00 12.41 7.59
C PHE A 111 1.31 12.91 6.33
N ILE A 112 0.29 12.23 5.84
CA ILE A 112 -0.47 12.62 4.66
C ILE A 112 -1.97 12.55 4.92
N THR A 113 -2.73 13.24 4.07
CA THR A 113 -4.19 13.20 4.10
C THR A 113 -4.72 12.15 3.13
N ASN A 114 -6.01 11.82 3.25
CA ASN A 114 -6.67 10.93 2.30
C ASN A 114 -6.62 11.49 0.87
N ASP A 115 -6.82 12.81 0.72
CA ASP A 115 -6.76 13.45 -0.61
C ASP A 115 -5.37 13.36 -1.21
N GLU A 116 -4.32 13.51 -0.39
CA GLU A 116 -2.95 13.34 -0.85
C GLU A 116 -2.68 11.90 -1.29
N ALA A 117 -3.22 10.92 -0.55
CA ALA A 117 -3.09 9.51 -0.94
C ALA A 117 -3.76 9.23 -2.28
N VAL A 118 -4.95 9.78 -2.50
CA VAL A 118 -5.66 9.64 -3.79
C VAL A 118 -4.83 10.24 -4.93
N ALA A 119 -4.30 11.45 -4.74
CA ALA A 119 -3.46 12.09 -5.76
C ALA A 119 -2.22 11.25 -6.08
N MET A 120 -1.62 10.62 -5.06
CA MET A 120 -0.49 9.73 -5.25
C MET A 120 -0.86 8.47 -6.02
N LEU A 121 -2.01 7.87 -5.73
CA LEU A 121 -2.46 6.69 -6.48
C LEU A 121 -2.74 7.02 -7.94
N ASP A 122 -3.32 8.19 -8.22
CA ASP A 122 -3.52 8.64 -9.59
C ASP A 122 -2.20 8.80 -10.34
N ALA A 123 -1.15 9.29 -9.66
CA ALA A 123 0.18 9.44 -10.25
C ALA A 123 0.91 8.10 -10.40
N TYR A 124 0.69 7.15 -9.49
CA TYR A 124 1.32 5.83 -9.50
C TYR A 124 0.75 4.93 -10.60
N PHE A 125 -0.57 4.95 -10.78
CA PHE A 125 -1.26 4.20 -11.84
C PHE A 125 -1.30 4.97 -13.18
#